data_8733b49b8dd9c16b0ae6c7f16901fa84
#
_entry.id   8733b49b8dd9c16b0ae6c7f16901fa84
#
_cell.length_a   1.000
_cell.length_b   1.000
_cell.length_c   1.000
_cell.angle_alpha   90.00
_cell.angle_beta   90.00
_cell.angle_gamma   90.00
#
_symmetry.space_group_name_H-M   'P 1'
#
loop_
_entity.id
_entity.type
_entity.pdbx_description
1 polymer ?
#
loop_
_entity_poly.entity_id
_entity_poly.type
_entity_poly.pdbx_seq_one_letter_code
_entity_poly.pdbx_strand_id
1 'polypeptide(L)'
;MNRLPKILVSCPTASAKNYTALEWMLNTQKFTYPNYDVIVFDNTDDNGSNADYLNELAISNGILNYQAIHYSTNKHESIIERMCISHNHARELAINNNYSHLFHLESDVICPIDTLQNLYIHNKSVCGGLYYRDSGISRKLMAQRRIYRSSRNVATENFLPNEDIDFIDGNLKTIAAIGLGCVLIDLKTLKKIQFRFMPNVDLHSDSYFSEDCFRNNIKIFADTNIICKHNNENWDLYGLNWK
;
A
#
# COMPACT_ATOMS: atom_id res chain seq x y z
N MET A 1 4.57 22.41 22.47
CA MET A 1 4.10 21.97 21.14
C MET A 1 3.78 20.48 21.25
N ASN A 2 2.55 20.08 20.93
CA ASN A 2 2.24 18.64 20.89
C ASN A 2 3.03 18.00 19.74
N ARG A 3 3.84 17.02 20.07
CA ARG A 3 4.60 16.25 19.07
C ARG A 3 3.61 15.51 18.17
N LEU A 4 3.73 15.65 16.85
CA LEU A 4 2.92 14.88 15.92
C LEU A 4 3.10 13.37 16.19
N PRO A 5 2.05 12.55 16.09
CA PRO A 5 2.15 11.12 16.36
C PRO A 5 3.06 10.42 15.34
N LYS A 6 3.68 9.32 15.77
CA LYS A 6 4.61 8.57 14.92
C LYS A 6 3.85 7.65 13.99
N ILE A 7 4.21 7.66 12.71
CA ILE A 7 3.62 6.86 11.64
C ILE A 7 4.64 5.83 11.14
N LEU A 8 4.21 4.61 10.88
CA LEU A 8 5.01 3.60 10.19
C LEU A 8 4.72 3.68 8.69
N VAL A 9 5.73 3.94 7.87
CA VAL A 9 5.68 3.76 6.41
C VAL A 9 6.20 2.36 6.11
N SER A 10 5.39 1.52 5.47
CA SER A 10 5.77 0.13 5.24
C SER A 10 5.06 -0.50 4.05
N CYS A 11 5.70 -1.52 3.47
CA CYS A 11 5.10 -2.37 2.44
C CYS A 11 5.84 -3.71 2.34
N PRO A 12 5.27 -4.70 1.64
CA PRO A 12 6.01 -5.82 1.07
C PRO A 12 7.03 -5.34 0.04
N THR A 13 8.18 -6.00 0.00
CA THR A 13 9.14 -5.84 -1.09
C THR A 13 9.76 -7.19 -1.47
N ALA A 14 10.39 -7.26 -2.63
CA ALA A 14 11.12 -8.41 -3.11
C ALA A 14 12.19 -7.96 -4.12
N SER A 15 13.19 -8.80 -4.41
CA SER A 15 14.27 -8.50 -5.36
C SER A 15 13.76 -8.10 -6.75
N ALA A 16 12.61 -8.64 -7.18
CA ALA A 16 11.93 -8.26 -8.41
C ALA A 16 11.50 -6.77 -8.46
N LYS A 17 11.46 -6.08 -7.32
CA LYS A 17 11.11 -4.66 -7.21
C LYS A 17 12.34 -3.73 -7.05
N ASN A 18 13.57 -4.28 -7.09
CA ASN A 18 14.79 -3.49 -6.87
C ASN A 18 15.02 -2.39 -7.92
N TYR A 19 14.42 -2.52 -9.11
CA TYR A 19 14.51 -1.52 -10.18
C TYR A 19 13.97 -0.13 -9.77
N THR A 20 13.11 -0.06 -8.76
CA THR A 20 12.52 1.18 -8.25
C THR A 20 12.98 1.53 -6.82
N ALA A 21 13.73 0.65 -6.15
CA ALA A 21 14.03 0.76 -4.73
C ALA A 21 14.67 2.10 -4.34
N LEU A 22 15.69 2.56 -5.07
CA LEU A 22 16.36 3.83 -4.76
C LEU A 22 15.44 5.04 -4.98
N GLU A 23 14.67 5.07 -6.07
CA GLU A 23 13.71 6.15 -6.34
C GLU A 23 12.67 6.23 -5.21
N TRP A 24 12.14 5.08 -4.80
CA TRP A 24 11.16 4.99 -3.71
C TRP A 24 11.75 5.44 -2.36
N MET A 25 12.94 4.97 -2.01
CA MET A 25 13.65 5.38 -0.78
C MET A 25 13.86 6.89 -0.76
N LEU A 26 14.38 7.49 -1.84
CA LEU A 26 14.61 8.93 -1.95
C LEU A 26 13.30 9.73 -1.93
N ASN A 27 12.19 9.17 -2.43
CA ASN A 27 10.88 9.79 -2.33
C ASN A 27 10.42 9.85 -0.88
N THR A 28 10.52 8.73 -0.14
CA THR A 28 10.09 8.67 1.27
C THR A 28 10.87 9.63 2.17
N GLN A 29 12.16 9.88 1.88
CA GLN A 29 12.98 10.84 2.65
C GLN A 29 12.51 12.30 2.52
N LYS A 30 11.73 12.61 1.51
CA LYS A 30 11.25 13.98 1.23
C LYS A 30 9.88 14.29 1.83
N PHE A 31 9.27 13.36 2.55
CA PHE A 31 7.94 13.59 3.12
C PHE A 31 7.90 14.79 4.05
N THR A 32 6.90 15.63 3.86
CA THR A 32 6.68 16.83 4.69
C THR A 32 6.19 16.51 6.09
N TYR A 33 5.59 15.33 6.33
CA TYR A 33 5.25 14.86 7.65
C TYR A 33 6.53 14.46 8.41
N PRO A 34 6.84 15.03 9.59
CA PRO A 34 8.19 14.94 10.14
C PRO A 34 8.44 13.74 11.07
N ASN A 35 7.42 12.96 11.45
CA ASN A 35 7.56 11.93 12.49
C ASN A 35 7.13 10.54 12.01
N TYR A 36 7.99 9.86 11.27
CA TYR A 36 7.75 8.52 10.74
C TYR A 36 9.03 7.69 10.72
N ASP A 37 8.86 6.38 10.68
CA ASP A 37 9.90 5.41 10.32
C ASP A 37 9.53 4.72 9.00
N VAL A 38 10.53 4.28 8.25
CA VAL A 38 10.37 3.52 7.01
C VAL A 38 10.93 2.12 7.23
N ILE A 39 10.04 1.12 7.30
CA ILE A 39 10.42 -0.28 7.51
C ILE A 39 9.67 -1.14 6.51
N VAL A 40 10.37 -1.84 5.63
CA VAL A 40 9.80 -2.72 4.61
C VAL A 40 10.07 -4.18 4.93
N PHE A 41 9.18 -5.06 4.48
CA PHE A 41 9.30 -6.49 4.68
C PHE A 41 9.65 -7.19 3.38
N ASP A 42 10.90 -7.67 3.31
CA ASP A 42 11.41 -8.42 2.17
C ASP A 42 10.97 -9.89 2.22
N ASN A 43 10.34 -10.33 1.15
CA ASN A 43 9.84 -11.69 0.99
C ASN A 43 10.57 -12.48 -0.12
N THR A 44 11.78 -12.08 -0.46
CA THR A 44 12.61 -12.79 -1.42
C THR A 44 13.09 -14.12 -0.83
N ASP A 45 13.03 -15.20 -1.60
CA ASP A 45 13.54 -16.51 -1.19
C ASP A 45 15.07 -16.58 -1.44
N ASP A 46 15.85 -15.86 -0.62
CA ASP A 46 17.31 -15.70 -0.76
C ASP A 46 18.08 -15.64 0.55
N ASN A 47 17.47 -16.11 1.64
CA ASN A 47 18.03 -16.09 3.00
C ASN A 47 18.40 -14.67 3.50
N GLY A 48 17.73 -13.62 3.01
CA GLY A 48 17.91 -12.26 3.48
C GLY A 48 18.91 -11.41 2.68
N SER A 49 19.53 -11.97 1.65
CA SER A 49 20.53 -11.23 0.83
C SER A 49 19.92 -9.99 0.20
N ASN A 50 18.64 -10.01 -0.17
CA ASN A 50 17.97 -8.84 -0.72
C ASN A 50 17.71 -7.75 0.33
N ALA A 51 17.32 -8.13 1.54
CA ALA A 51 17.17 -7.17 2.63
C ALA A 51 18.50 -6.50 2.98
N ASP A 52 19.61 -7.26 3.02
CA ASP A 52 20.95 -6.73 3.23
C ASP A 52 21.33 -5.75 2.12
N TYR A 53 21.12 -6.12 0.85
CA TYR A 53 21.32 -5.23 -0.30
C TYR A 53 20.54 -3.92 -0.18
N LEU A 54 19.26 -3.98 0.19
CA LEU A 54 18.41 -2.79 0.35
C LEU A 54 18.89 -1.89 1.50
N ASN A 55 19.34 -2.48 2.60
CA ASN A 55 19.89 -1.74 3.74
C ASN A 55 21.24 -1.06 3.36
N GLU A 56 22.12 -1.76 2.64
CA GLU A 56 23.36 -1.19 2.13
C GLU A 56 23.12 -0.08 1.12
N LEU A 57 22.13 -0.25 0.23
CA LEU A 57 21.71 0.77 -0.72
C LEU A 57 21.23 2.04 0.00
N ALA A 58 20.44 1.90 1.07
CA ALA A 58 19.99 3.03 1.87
C ALA A 58 21.16 3.75 2.54
N ILE A 59 22.07 3.02 3.21
CA ILE A 59 23.24 3.58 3.90
C ILE A 59 24.14 4.32 2.91
N SER A 60 24.44 3.74 1.76
CA SER A 60 25.33 4.32 0.74
C SER A 60 24.76 5.62 0.13
N ASN A 61 23.44 5.82 0.23
CA ASN A 61 22.77 7.03 -0.23
C ASN A 61 22.39 7.99 0.90
N GLY A 62 22.89 7.77 2.14
CA GLY A 62 22.67 8.64 3.29
C GLY A 62 21.24 8.59 3.84
N ILE A 63 20.51 7.51 3.58
CA ILE A 63 19.11 7.32 4.02
C ILE A 63 19.13 6.61 5.37
N LEU A 64 18.90 7.35 6.46
CA LEU A 64 19.11 6.85 7.83
C LEU A 64 17.86 6.30 8.52
N ASN A 65 16.66 6.65 8.04
CA ASN A 65 15.38 6.22 8.64
C ASN A 65 14.72 5.07 7.87
N TYR A 66 15.51 4.28 7.13
CA TYR A 66 15.05 3.13 6.36
C TYR A 66 15.60 1.83 6.94
N GLN A 67 14.77 0.79 6.94
CA GLN A 67 15.15 -0.57 7.26
C GLN A 67 14.38 -1.57 6.41
N ALA A 68 15.08 -2.51 5.79
CA ALA A 68 14.49 -3.71 5.21
C ALA A 68 14.68 -4.88 6.20
N ILE A 69 13.58 -5.59 6.46
CA ILE A 69 13.56 -6.78 7.32
C ILE A 69 13.15 -7.97 6.46
N HIS A 70 14.05 -8.96 6.38
CA HIS A 70 13.73 -10.22 5.74
C HIS A 70 12.91 -11.12 6.67
N TYR A 71 11.93 -11.83 6.12
CA TYR A 71 11.35 -12.97 6.78
C TYR A 71 11.43 -14.22 5.88
N SER A 72 11.70 -15.36 6.51
CA SER A 72 11.82 -16.63 5.78
C SER A 72 10.51 -17.01 5.13
N THR A 73 10.52 -17.17 3.82
CA THR A 73 9.37 -17.65 3.05
C THR A 73 9.37 -19.18 2.96
N ASN A 74 8.20 -19.77 2.92
CA ASN A 74 8.09 -21.17 2.61
C ASN A 74 8.02 -21.36 1.08
N LYS A 75 8.77 -22.33 0.52
CA LYS A 75 8.81 -22.59 -0.94
C LYS A 75 7.44 -22.86 -1.58
N HIS A 76 6.47 -23.26 -0.77
CA HIS A 76 5.10 -23.54 -1.24
C HIS A 76 4.14 -22.34 -1.16
N GLU A 77 4.59 -21.21 -0.60
CA GLU A 77 3.75 -20.02 -0.50
C GLU A 77 3.60 -19.33 -1.86
N SER A 78 2.36 -19.01 -2.21
CA SER A 78 2.07 -18.20 -3.37
C SER A 78 2.54 -16.75 -3.17
N ILE A 79 2.71 -15.99 -4.25
CA ILE A 79 3.04 -14.56 -4.16
C ILE A 79 1.97 -13.80 -3.35
N ILE A 80 0.68 -14.11 -3.55
CA ILE A 80 -0.43 -13.49 -2.82
C ILE A 80 -0.32 -13.78 -1.33
N GLU A 81 0.02 -15.01 -0.96
CA GLU A 81 0.22 -15.41 0.43
C GLU A 81 1.40 -14.67 1.06
N ARG A 82 2.57 -14.64 0.40
CA ARG A 82 3.75 -13.90 0.86
C ARG A 82 3.47 -12.40 1.04
N MET A 83 2.75 -11.78 0.10
CA MET A 83 2.32 -10.39 0.24
C MET A 83 1.42 -10.20 1.46
N CYS A 84 0.46 -11.09 1.68
CA CYS A 84 -0.44 -11.03 2.83
C CYS A 84 0.31 -11.19 4.16
N ILE A 85 1.28 -12.08 4.23
CA ILE A 85 2.15 -12.26 5.41
C ILE A 85 2.95 -10.98 5.67
N SER A 86 3.55 -10.38 4.64
CA SER A 86 4.28 -9.10 4.77
C SER A 86 3.39 -7.96 5.26
N HIS A 87 2.15 -7.86 4.76
CA HIS A 87 1.18 -6.88 5.26
C HIS A 87 0.89 -7.07 6.76
N ASN A 88 0.78 -8.32 7.22
CA ASN A 88 0.56 -8.61 8.63
C ASN A 88 1.80 -8.32 9.48
N HIS A 89 3.01 -8.55 8.99
CA HIS A 89 4.23 -8.11 9.69
C HIS A 89 4.26 -6.59 9.89
N ALA A 90 3.93 -5.82 8.86
CA ALA A 90 3.80 -4.36 8.97
C ALA A 90 2.72 -3.94 9.97
N ARG A 91 1.56 -4.61 9.92
CA ARG A 91 0.46 -4.40 10.86
C ARG A 91 0.87 -4.69 12.31
N GLU A 92 1.47 -5.84 12.56
CA GLU A 92 1.92 -6.25 13.90
C GLU A 92 2.99 -5.32 14.44
N LEU A 93 3.94 -4.92 13.61
CA LEU A 93 4.96 -3.94 13.97
C LEU A 93 4.30 -2.61 14.38
N ALA A 94 3.33 -2.13 13.62
CA ALA A 94 2.61 -0.89 13.94
C ALA A 94 1.87 -0.99 15.27
N ILE A 95 1.20 -2.11 15.54
CA ILE A 95 0.45 -2.34 16.78
C ILE A 95 1.40 -2.46 17.99
N ASN A 96 2.45 -3.28 17.89
CA ASN A 96 3.33 -3.61 19.01
C ASN A 96 4.21 -2.43 19.43
N ASN A 97 4.55 -1.54 18.50
CA ASN A 97 5.36 -0.35 18.77
C ASN A 97 4.53 0.93 18.92
N ASN A 98 3.20 0.81 19.01
CA ASN A 98 2.27 1.93 19.25
C ASN A 98 2.40 3.06 18.21
N TYR A 99 2.64 2.74 16.95
CA TYR A 99 2.48 3.71 15.87
C TYR A 99 1.03 4.16 15.80
N SER A 100 0.79 5.42 15.52
CA SER A 100 -0.58 5.94 15.39
C SER A 100 -1.29 5.43 14.14
N HIS A 101 -0.52 5.22 13.08
CA HIS A 101 -0.99 4.77 11.76
C HIS A 101 0.07 3.90 11.08
N LEU A 102 -0.40 3.08 10.16
CA LEU A 102 0.40 2.47 9.10
C LEU A 102 0.12 3.22 7.79
N PHE A 103 1.15 3.83 7.20
CA PHE A 103 1.11 4.30 5.83
C PHE A 103 1.64 3.20 4.93
N HIS A 104 0.72 2.45 4.32
CA HIS A 104 1.08 1.44 3.35
C HIS A 104 1.38 2.13 2.02
N LEU A 105 2.63 2.04 1.58
CA LEU A 105 3.11 2.62 0.32
C LEU A 105 3.92 1.56 -0.42
N GLU A 106 3.34 0.94 -1.46
CA GLU A 106 4.02 -0.10 -2.25
C GLU A 106 5.36 0.39 -2.80
N SER A 107 6.35 -0.50 -2.84
CA SER A 107 7.75 -0.19 -3.19
C SER A 107 7.97 0.27 -4.64
N ASP A 108 6.94 0.23 -5.48
CA ASP A 108 6.91 0.75 -6.84
C ASP A 108 5.90 1.91 -7.05
N VAL A 109 5.34 2.44 -5.96
CA VAL A 109 4.46 3.60 -5.98
C VAL A 109 5.20 4.82 -5.45
N ILE A 110 5.32 5.84 -6.29
CA ILE A 110 5.95 7.13 -5.96
C ILE A 110 4.84 8.17 -5.78
N CYS A 111 4.70 8.67 -4.56
CA CYS A 111 3.67 9.65 -4.24
C CYS A 111 4.22 11.09 -4.13
N PRO A 112 3.38 12.13 -4.24
CA PRO A 112 3.76 13.50 -3.90
C PRO A 112 4.33 13.59 -2.48
N ILE A 113 5.29 14.46 -2.26
CA ILE A 113 6.03 14.55 -0.98
C ILE A 113 5.17 14.98 0.22
N ASP A 114 4.05 15.62 -0.02
CA ASP A 114 3.07 16.07 0.98
C ASP A 114 1.94 15.05 1.23
N THR A 115 1.96 13.91 0.53
CA THR A 115 0.92 12.87 0.61
C THR A 115 0.65 12.44 2.04
N LEU A 116 1.69 12.05 2.79
CA LEU A 116 1.52 11.55 4.16
C LEU A 116 0.90 12.62 5.07
N GLN A 117 1.33 13.88 4.92
CA GLN A 117 0.77 15.01 5.65
C GLN A 117 -0.71 15.24 5.30
N ASN A 118 -1.06 15.23 4.01
CA ASN A 118 -2.42 15.47 3.53
C ASN A 118 -3.37 14.35 3.96
N LEU A 119 -2.97 13.09 3.83
CA LEU A 119 -3.77 11.95 4.30
C LEU A 119 -4.00 12.01 5.83
N TYR A 120 -2.97 12.38 6.60
CA TYR A 120 -3.09 12.52 8.06
C TYR A 120 -4.08 13.64 8.47
N ILE A 121 -4.05 14.79 7.81
CA ILE A 121 -4.93 15.94 8.11
C ILE A 121 -6.40 15.58 7.92
N HIS A 122 -6.74 14.70 6.98
CA HIS A 122 -8.12 14.25 6.78
C HIS A 122 -8.71 13.54 8.01
N ASN A 123 -7.90 13.05 8.91
CA ASN A 123 -8.33 12.38 10.15
C ASN A 123 -9.38 11.29 9.88
N LYS A 124 -9.08 10.39 8.94
CA LYS A 124 -9.93 9.26 8.56
C LYS A 124 -9.31 7.94 9.00
N SER A 125 -10.14 6.96 9.34
CA SER A 125 -9.66 5.63 9.71
C SER A 125 -8.91 4.93 8.59
N VAL A 126 -9.35 5.11 7.35
CA VAL A 126 -8.68 4.63 6.13
C VAL A 126 -8.80 5.71 5.07
N CYS A 127 -7.67 6.20 4.58
CA CYS A 127 -7.61 7.23 3.54
C CYS A 127 -6.40 6.99 2.64
N GLY A 128 -6.59 7.04 1.33
CA GLY A 128 -5.50 6.81 0.38
C GLY A 128 -5.43 7.82 -0.75
N GLY A 129 -4.28 7.85 -1.41
CA GLY A 129 -4.09 8.46 -2.70
C GLY A 129 -4.43 7.49 -3.84
N LEU A 130 -4.56 8.02 -5.03
CA LEU A 130 -4.91 7.28 -6.23
C LEU A 130 -3.67 6.96 -7.07
N TYR A 131 -3.69 5.83 -7.72
CA TYR A 131 -2.70 5.43 -8.71
C TYR A 131 -3.33 4.51 -9.75
N TYR A 132 -2.64 4.34 -10.87
CA TYR A 132 -3.11 3.50 -11.95
C TYR A 132 -2.23 2.26 -12.08
N ARG A 133 -2.87 1.12 -12.34
CA ARG A 133 -2.20 -0.04 -12.90
C ARG A 133 -2.28 0.08 -14.42
N ASP A 134 -1.14 0.13 -15.06
CA ASP A 134 -1.02 0.08 -16.51
C ASP A 134 -0.52 -1.30 -16.92
N SER A 135 -1.24 -1.97 -17.80
CA SER A 135 -0.87 -3.29 -18.35
C SER A 135 -0.39 -3.19 -19.80
N GLY A 136 -0.15 -1.97 -20.32
CA GLY A 136 0.15 -1.71 -21.72
C GLY A 136 -1.06 -1.85 -22.65
N ILE A 137 -2.09 -2.61 -22.25
CA ILE A 137 -3.34 -2.79 -22.99
C ILE A 137 -4.47 -1.97 -22.38
N SER A 138 -4.48 -1.85 -21.05
CA SER A 138 -5.50 -1.11 -20.30
C SER A 138 -4.90 -0.40 -19.10
N ARG A 139 -5.39 0.80 -18.85
CA ARG A 139 -5.09 1.57 -17.66
C ARG A 139 -6.28 1.47 -16.71
N LYS A 140 -6.04 1.05 -15.47
CA LYS A 140 -7.08 0.83 -14.46
C LYS A 140 -6.77 1.63 -13.20
N LEU A 141 -7.73 2.45 -12.76
CA LEU A 141 -7.66 3.15 -11.48
C LEU A 141 -7.74 2.12 -10.34
N MET A 142 -6.81 2.17 -9.39
CA MET A 142 -6.75 1.25 -8.26
C MET A 142 -7.67 1.70 -7.11
N ALA A 143 -8.90 2.06 -7.49
CA ALA A 143 -10.03 2.36 -6.61
C ALA A 143 -11.31 1.78 -7.22
N GLN A 144 -12.29 1.47 -6.39
CA GLN A 144 -13.57 0.92 -6.83
C GLN A 144 -14.72 1.65 -6.18
N ARG A 145 -15.81 1.83 -6.95
CA ARG A 145 -17.10 2.32 -6.44
C ARG A 145 -17.98 1.18 -5.95
N ARG A 146 -18.94 1.52 -5.09
CA ARG A 146 -19.96 0.58 -4.65
C ARG A 146 -21.18 0.68 -5.53
N ILE A 147 -21.67 -0.48 -5.95
CA ILE A 147 -22.94 -0.59 -6.66
C ILE A 147 -23.93 -1.43 -5.86
N TYR A 148 -25.17 -0.99 -5.84
CA TYR A 148 -26.27 -1.69 -5.19
C TYR A 148 -27.17 -2.28 -6.28
N ARG A 149 -27.03 -3.59 -6.53
CA ARG A 149 -27.87 -4.31 -7.50
C ARG A 149 -29.26 -4.65 -6.94
N SER A 150 -29.34 -4.75 -5.59
CA SER A 150 -30.59 -4.86 -4.82
C SER A 150 -30.28 -4.53 -3.35
N SER A 151 -31.30 -4.49 -2.48
CA SER A 151 -31.13 -4.27 -1.05
C SER A 151 -30.21 -5.31 -0.35
N ARG A 152 -30.01 -6.48 -0.98
CA ARG A 152 -29.20 -7.58 -0.46
C ARG A 152 -27.96 -7.90 -1.31
N ASN A 153 -27.82 -7.26 -2.48
CA ASN A 153 -26.74 -7.53 -3.42
C ASN A 153 -25.92 -6.25 -3.61
N VAL A 154 -24.83 -6.16 -2.87
CA VAL A 154 -23.86 -5.07 -2.92
C VAL A 154 -22.57 -5.60 -3.55
N ALA A 155 -22.10 -4.93 -4.57
CA ALA A 155 -20.87 -5.29 -5.25
C ALA A 155 -19.90 -4.09 -5.33
N THR A 156 -18.66 -4.35 -5.65
CA THR A 156 -17.69 -3.33 -6.03
C THR A 156 -17.50 -3.35 -7.54
N GLU A 157 -17.27 -2.20 -8.13
CA GLU A 157 -17.05 -2.04 -9.56
C GLU A 157 -15.89 -1.09 -9.82
N ASN A 158 -15.07 -1.44 -10.81
CA ASN A 158 -14.02 -0.54 -11.29
C ASN A 158 -14.66 0.65 -12.02
N PHE A 159 -13.96 1.78 -12.03
CA PHE A 159 -14.30 2.88 -12.92
C PHE A 159 -14.06 2.44 -14.36
N LEU A 160 -15.00 2.72 -15.24
CA LEU A 160 -14.81 2.52 -16.67
C LEU A 160 -13.83 3.55 -17.23
N PRO A 161 -13.22 3.31 -18.41
CA PRO A 161 -12.42 4.31 -19.08
C PRO A 161 -13.18 5.63 -19.21
N ASN A 162 -12.52 6.74 -18.83
CA ASN A 162 -13.04 8.10 -18.75
C ASN A 162 -13.95 8.44 -17.55
N GLU A 163 -14.56 7.50 -16.85
CA GLU A 163 -15.31 7.80 -15.60
C GLU A 163 -14.38 8.26 -14.47
N ASP A 164 -13.12 7.83 -14.50
CA ASP A 164 -12.08 8.24 -13.54
C ASP A 164 -11.76 9.73 -13.65
N ILE A 165 -11.87 10.33 -14.82
CA ILE A 165 -11.65 11.76 -15.05
C ILE A 165 -12.68 12.59 -14.25
N ASP A 166 -13.94 12.22 -14.29
CA ASP A 166 -15.00 12.91 -13.53
C ASP A 166 -14.92 12.59 -12.03
N PHE A 167 -14.36 11.44 -11.68
CA PHE A 167 -14.15 11.06 -10.28
C PHE A 167 -13.00 11.85 -9.64
N ILE A 168 -11.94 12.13 -10.39
CA ILE A 168 -10.74 12.87 -9.93
C ILE A 168 -11.00 14.38 -10.07
N ASP A 169 -11.68 14.94 -9.06
CA ASP A 169 -12.08 16.37 -9.04
C ASP A 169 -11.40 17.20 -7.95
N GLY A 170 -10.37 16.64 -7.32
CA GLY A 170 -9.61 17.32 -6.25
C GLY A 170 -10.27 17.25 -4.87
N ASN A 171 -11.32 16.46 -4.68
CA ASN A 171 -12.03 16.34 -3.41
C ASN A 171 -11.76 15.00 -2.71
N LEU A 172 -12.01 14.99 -1.40
CA LEU A 172 -12.04 13.77 -0.61
C LEU A 172 -13.32 12.98 -0.90
N LYS A 173 -13.20 11.76 -1.41
CA LYS A 173 -14.32 10.90 -1.82
C LYS A 173 -14.40 9.64 -0.95
N THR A 174 -15.63 9.20 -0.65
CA THR A 174 -15.86 7.85 -0.11
C THR A 174 -15.87 6.85 -1.25
N ILE A 175 -15.15 5.75 -1.09
CA ILE A 175 -15.02 4.68 -2.09
C ILE A 175 -15.33 3.31 -1.47
N ALA A 176 -15.51 2.30 -2.31
CA ALA A 176 -15.80 0.95 -1.87
C ALA A 176 -14.55 0.13 -1.57
N ALA A 177 -13.54 0.27 -2.42
CA ALA A 177 -12.26 -0.40 -2.25
C ALA A 177 -11.12 0.45 -2.82
N ILE A 178 -9.93 0.24 -2.30
CA ILE A 178 -8.69 0.90 -2.70
C ILE A 178 -7.55 -0.12 -2.71
N GLY A 179 -6.68 -0.03 -3.70
CA GLY A 179 -5.41 -0.77 -3.68
C GLY A 179 -4.48 -0.26 -2.57
N LEU A 180 -3.72 -1.15 -1.97
CA LEU A 180 -2.82 -0.80 -0.85
C LEU A 180 -1.55 -0.04 -1.28
N GLY A 181 -1.46 0.41 -2.53
CA GLY A 181 -0.28 1.13 -3.04
C GLY A 181 0.00 2.48 -2.36
N CYS A 182 -1.02 3.16 -1.85
CA CYS A 182 -0.87 4.44 -1.15
C CYS A 182 -2.03 4.65 -0.18
N VAL A 183 -1.97 4.09 1.04
CA VAL A 183 -3.09 4.13 2.01
C VAL A 183 -2.59 4.35 3.42
N LEU A 184 -3.16 5.35 4.11
CA LEU A 184 -2.97 5.59 5.53
C LEU A 184 -4.10 4.90 6.31
N ILE A 185 -3.74 4.05 7.28
CA ILE A 185 -4.66 3.25 8.09
C ILE A 185 -4.42 3.56 9.58
N ASP A 186 -5.45 3.94 10.33
CA ASP A 186 -5.31 4.21 11.76
C ASP A 186 -5.07 2.95 12.59
N LEU A 187 -4.43 3.09 13.74
CA LEU A 187 -4.12 1.99 14.64
C LEU A 187 -5.38 1.24 15.12
N LYS A 188 -6.50 1.94 15.26
CA LYS A 188 -7.78 1.33 15.68
C LYS A 188 -8.29 0.35 14.63
N THR A 189 -8.20 0.71 13.36
CA THR A 189 -8.54 -0.15 12.24
C THR A 189 -7.60 -1.35 12.16
N LEU A 190 -6.28 -1.12 12.29
CA LEU A 190 -5.28 -2.19 12.29
C LEU A 190 -5.51 -3.21 13.41
N LYS A 191 -5.92 -2.78 14.60
CA LYS A 191 -6.28 -3.68 15.69
C LYS A 191 -7.52 -4.52 15.39
N LYS A 192 -8.44 -4.01 14.58
CA LYS A 192 -9.72 -4.65 14.28
C LYS A 192 -9.66 -5.56 13.05
N ILE A 193 -8.85 -5.20 12.06
CA ILE A 193 -8.76 -5.90 10.77
C ILE A 193 -7.36 -6.47 10.60
N GLN A 194 -7.29 -7.76 10.30
CA GLN A 194 -6.09 -8.46 9.88
C GLN A 194 -6.13 -8.65 8.35
N PHE A 195 -4.99 -8.52 7.69
CA PHE A 195 -4.90 -8.87 6.28
C PHE A 195 -5.04 -10.37 6.10
N ARG A 196 -5.77 -10.77 5.08
CA ARG A 196 -6.04 -12.19 4.80
C ARG A 196 -5.98 -12.51 3.31
N PHE A 197 -5.78 -13.75 3.00
CA PHE A 197 -5.91 -14.35 1.68
C PHE A 197 -6.75 -15.63 1.78
N MET A 198 -7.17 -16.16 0.65
CA MET A 198 -7.82 -17.47 0.60
C MET A 198 -7.04 -18.37 -0.37
N PRO A 199 -6.66 -19.59 0.05
CA PRO A 199 -6.00 -20.55 -0.82
C PRO A 199 -6.85 -20.81 -2.08
N ASN A 200 -6.19 -20.93 -3.23
CA ASN A 200 -6.81 -21.18 -4.54
C ASN A 200 -7.79 -20.09 -5.03
N VAL A 201 -7.77 -18.91 -4.46
CA VAL A 201 -8.52 -17.75 -4.93
C VAL A 201 -7.53 -16.68 -5.36
N ASP A 202 -7.59 -16.29 -6.65
CA ASP A 202 -6.77 -15.22 -7.21
C ASP A 202 -7.35 -13.85 -6.84
N LEU A 203 -7.29 -13.53 -5.55
CA LEU A 203 -7.75 -12.26 -5.00
C LEU A 203 -6.77 -11.77 -3.94
N HIS A 204 -6.26 -10.57 -4.14
CA HIS A 204 -5.27 -9.96 -3.26
C HIS A 204 -5.85 -9.51 -1.91
N SER A 205 -4.98 -9.39 -0.92
CA SER A 205 -5.33 -8.98 0.45
C SER A 205 -5.94 -7.58 0.56
N ASP A 206 -5.68 -6.68 -0.41
CA ASP A 206 -6.32 -5.35 -0.51
C ASP A 206 -7.83 -5.43 -0.73
N SER A 207 -8.27 -6.37 -1.57
CA SER A 207 -9.69 -6.62 -1.81
C SER A 207 -10.38 -7.14 -0.55
N TYR A 208 -9.76 -8.08 0.16
CA TYR A 208 -10.27 -8.58 1.44
C TYR A 208 -10.26 -7.51 2.53
N PHE A 209 -9.21 -6.69 2.61
CA PHE A 209 -9.15 -5.56 3.53
C PHE A 209 -10.32 -4.60 3.32
N SER A 210 -10.60 -4.25 2.07
CA SER A 210 -11.71 -3.37 1.72
C SER A 210 -13.08 -3.98 2.07
N GLU A 211 -13.27 -5.29 1.85
CA GLU A 211 -14.46 -6.01 2.26
C GLU A 211 -14.63 -6.03 3.78
N ASP A 212 -13.54 -6.28 4.51
CA ASP A 212 -13.55 -6.34 5.97
C ASP A 212 -13.78 -4.94 6.58
N CYS A 213 -13.28 -3.87 5.97
CA CYS A 213 -13.65 -2.50 6.30
C CYS A 213 -15.17 -2.31 6.18
N PHE A 214 -15.76 -2.73 5.07
CA PHE A 214 -17.22 -2.62 4.86
C PHE A 214 -18.00 -3.39 5.93
N ARG A 215 -17.66 -4.65 6.18
CA ARG A 215 -18.33 -5.51 7.17
C ARG A 215 -18.24 -4.93 8.58
N ASN A 216 -17.21 -4.14 8.86
CA ASN A 216 -16.98 -3.50 10.14
C ASN A 216 -17.45 -2.04 10.20
N ASN A 217 -18.22 -1.55 9.20
CA ASN A 217 -18.68 -0.18 9.09
C ASN A 217 -17.55 0.87 9.09
N ILE A 218 -16.38 0.52 8.58
CA ILE A 218 -15.26 1.43 8.40
C ILE A 218 -15.32 1.98 6.97
N LYS A 219 -15.45 3.29 6.85
CA LYS A 219 -15.45 3.96 5.56
C LYS A 219 -14.04 4.11 5.03
N ILE A 220 -13.86 3.85 3.74
CA ILE A 220 -12.62 4.09 3.01
C ILE A 220 -12.77 5.38 2.22
N PHE A 221 -11.76 6.23 2.28
CA PHE A 221 -11.70 7.51 1.57
C PHE A 221 -10.53 7.53 0.59
N ALA A 222 -10.72 8.26 -0.50
CA ALA A 222 -9.66 8.61 -1.44
C ALA A 222 -9.54 10.14 -1.53
N ASP A 223 -8.34 10.66 -1.39
CA ASP A 223 -8.03 12.04 -1.71
C ASP A 223 -7.68 12.11 -3.19
N THR A 224 -8.57 12.69 -3.99
CA THR A 224 -8.41 12.74 -5.44
C THR A 224 -7.42 13.82 -5.91
N ASN A 225 -6.87 14.64 -5.00
CA ASN A 225 -5.70 15.49 -5.28
C ASN A 225 -4.39 14.70 -5.29
N ILE A 226 -4.36 13.55 -4.64
CA ILE A 226 -3.16 12.73 -4.50
C ILE A 226 -3.14 11.69 -5.61
N ILE A 227 -2.39 11.95 -6.67
CA ILE A 227 -2.17 11.02 -7.78
C ILE A 227 -0.72 10.57 -7.77
N CYS A 228 -0.52 9.28 -7.53
CA CYS A 228 0.81 8.68 -7.45
C CYS A 228 1.23 8.11 -8.82
N LYS A 229 2.53 8.14 -9.09
CA LYS A 229 3.14 7.40 -10.19
C LYS A 229 3.30 5.93 -9.77
N HIS A 230 2.89 5.00 -10.60
CA HIS A 230 3.11 3.58 -10.38
C HIS A 230 4.18 3.09 -11.37
N ASN A 231 5.32 2.68 -10.86
CA ASN A 231 6.46 2.21 -11.65
C ASN A 231 6.29 0.72 -12.04
N ASN A 232 5.20 0.38 -12.72
CA ASN A 232 4.91 -0.99 -13.13
C ASN A 232 5.21 -1.29 -14.60
N GLU A 233 5.84 -0.37 -15.31
CA GLU A 233 6.16 -0.48 -16.73
C GLU A 233 7.05 -1.68 -17.07
N ASN A 234 7.83 -2.13 -16.11
CA ASN A 234 8.81 -3.21 -16.29
C ASN A 234 8.37 -4.56 -15.71
N TRP A 235 7.12 -4.71 -15.29
CA TRP A 235 6.66 -5.96 -14.68
C TRP A 235 6.86 -7.18 -15.57
N ASP A 236 6.64 -7.04 -16.87
CA ASP A 236 6.84 -8.12 -17.85
C ASP A 236 8.31 -8.54 -17.97
N LEU A 237 9.24 -7.57 -17.86
CA LEU A 237 10.69 -7.83 -17.94
C LEU A 237 11.22 -8.61 -16.74
N TYR A 238 10.57 -8.50 -15.58
CA TYR A 238 10.98 -9.15 -14.34
C TYR A 238 10.16 -10.41 -14.02
N GLY A 239 9.37 -10.91 -15.00
CA GLY A 239 8.55 -12.10 -14.81
C GLY A 239 7.39 -11.90 -13.81
N LEU A 240 7.02 -10.66 -13.53
CA LEU A 240 5.91 -10.30 -12.65
C LEU A 240 4.55 -10.33 -13.37
N ASN A 241 4.47 -11.05 -14.48
CA ASN A 241 3.23 -11.31 -15.19
C ASN A 241 2.29 -12.14 -14.32
N TRP A 242 1.26 -11.52 -13.84
CA TRP A 242 0.14 -12.15 -13.15
C TRP A 242 -0.73 -12.85 -14.23
N LYS A 243 -0.38 -14.09 -14.58
CA LYS A 243 -1.28 -14.99 -15.31
C LYS A 243 -2.03 -15.84 -14.32
#